data_999ccf287d353ce3c094ff7bd14a5539
#
_entry.id   999ccf287d353ce3c094ff7bd14a5539
#
_cell.length_a   1.000
_cell.length_b   1.000
_cell.length_c   1.000
_cell.angle_alpha   90.00
_cell.angle_beta   90.00
_cell.angle_gamma   90.00
#
_symmetry.space_group_name_H-M   'P 1'
#
loop_
_entity.id
_entity.type
_entity.pdbx_description
1 polymer ?
#
loop_
_entity_poly.entity_id
_entity_poly.type
_entity_poly.pdbx_seq_one_letter_code
_entity_poly.pdbx_strand_id
1 'polypeptide(L)'
;MSNLRVVGAALVAALFVLGYALWPTTNQAEIKLTPEDQTSSGALADLVIFVSGEATGEIRIDLLEDVAPQHAERLKELARNGAYDNVVFHRVIDGFMAQTGDIQFGKAGGEAQMAGRGGSDLPDLPAEFSDIPFDRGVVGMARSQSPNSANSQFFIMFKEGHFLNGQYTVVGRVTEGMDIVDKIKRGAGPSGSVSSPQDVMETVSVVE
;
A
#
# COMPACT_ATOMS: atom_id res chain seq x y z
N MET A 1 -65.20 13.09 -30.85
CA MET A 1 -65.59 11.95 -31.74
C MET A 1 -64.49 10.92 -31.59
N SER A 2 -64.62 10.04 -30.64
CA SER A 2 -64.93 8.60 -30.73
C SER A 2 -63.92 7.89 -31.68
N ASN A 3 -63.17 6.91 -31.31
CA ASN A 3 -63.55 5.63 -30.75
C ASN A 3 -62.39 4.86 -30.14
N LEU A 4 -62.68 4.36 -29.01
CA LEU A 4 -62.17 3.24 -28.29
C LEU A 4 -62.20 1.94 -29.09
N ARG A 5 -61.13 1.14 -29.15
CA ARG A 5 -61.23 -0.32 -29.30
C ARG A 5 -60.15 -1.05 -28.49
N VAL A 6 -60.64 -1.70 -27.49
CA VAL A 6 -60.02 -2.77 -26.71
C VAL A 6 -60.25 -4.08 -27.45
N VAL A 7 -59.25 -4.91 -27.63
CA VAL A 7 -59.30 -6.39 -27.83
C VAL A 7 -57.84 -6.83 -27.65
N GLY A 8 -57.41 -7.79 -26.93
CA GLY A 8 -58.00 -8.92 -26.25
C GLY A 8 -56.83 -9.81 -25.87
N ALA A 9 -56.91 -10.41 -24.71
CA ALA A 9 -55.94 -11.31 -24.12
C ALA A 9 -55.70 -12.57 -24.97
N ALA A 10 -54.43 -13.04 -24.99
CA ALA A 10 -54.17 -14.44 -25.25
C ALA A 10 -53.01 -14.89 -24.31
N LEU A 11 -53.41 -15.61 -23.30
CA LEU A 11 -52.55 -16.46 -22.48
C LEU A 11 -51.99 -17.59 -23.36
N VAL A 12 -50.67 -17.71 -23.44
CA VAL A 12 -50.02 -18.95 -23.83
C VAL A 12 -49.15 -19.41 -22.65
N ALA A 13 -49.70 -20.32 -21.87
CA ALA A 13 -48.98 -21.10 -20.91
C ALA A 13 -48.15 -22.16 -21.67
N ALA A 14 -46.83 -22.02 -21.69
CA ALA A 14 -45.94 -23.08 -22.12
C ALA A 14 -45.25 -23.65 -20.89
N LEU A 15 -45.70 -24.84 -20.53
CA LEU A 15 -45.04 -25.75 -19.58
C LEU A 15 -43.65 -26.10 -20.12
N PHE A 16 -42.60 -25.68 -19.40
CA PHE A 16 -41.29 -26.30 -19.49
C PHE A 16 -41.07 -27.18 -18.27
N VAL A 17 -41.19 -28.47 -18.54
CA VAL A 17 -40.93 -29.57 -17.62
C VAL A 17 -39.40 -29.73 -17.45
N LEU A 18 -39.01 -29.75 -16.21
CA LEU A 18 -37.81 -30.36 -15.58
C LEU A 18 -36.68 -30.86 -16.49
N GLY A 19 -35.55 -30.18 -16.33
CA GLY A 19 -34.22 -30.73 -16.50
C GLY A 19 -33.33 -30.25 -15.36
N TYR A 20 -33.47 -30.78 -14.16
CA TYR A 20 -32.47 -30.63 -13.11
C TYR A 20 -31.26 -31.48 -13.50
N ALA A 21 -30.31 -30.88 -14.22
CA ALA A 21 -28.98 -31.43 -14.29
C ALA A 21 -28.36 -31.33 -12.90
N LEU A 22 -28.12 -32.47 -12.29
CA LEU A 22 -27.33 -32.63 -11.09
C LEU A 22 -25.87 -32.18 -11.38
N TRP A 23 -25.60 -30.91 -11.13
CA TRP A 23 -24.23 -30.44 -11.01
C TRP A 23 -23.74 -30.88 -9.63
N PRO A 24 -22.60 -31.54 -9.53
CA PRO A 24 -22.03 -31.82 -8.22
C PRO A 24 -21.71 -30.46 -7.58
N THR A 25 -22.36 -30.16 -6.46
CA THR A 25 -21.94 -29.11 -5.55
C THR A 25 -20.56 -29.44 -5.04
N THR A 26 -19.52 -28.90 -5.68
CA THR A 26 -18.22 -28.84 -5.06
C THR A 26 -18.37 -28.02 -3.79
N ASN A 27 -18.20 -28.70 -2.69
CA ASN A 27 -18.16 -28.15 -1.36
C ASN A 27 -16.96 -27.18 -1.31
N GLN A 28 -17.22 -25.90 -1.63
CA GLN A 28 -16.28 -24.85 -1.31
C GLN A 28 -16.33 -24.72 0.20
N ALA A 29 -15.38 -25.37 0.87
CA ALA A 29 -15.09 -25.07 2.24
C ALA A 29 -14.74 -23.57 2.27
N GLU A 30 -15.62 -22.76 2.84
CA GLU A 30 -15.28 -21.41 3.26
C GLU A 30 -14.07 -21.55 4.20
N ILE A 31 -12.90 -21.19 3.70
CA ILE A 31 -11.71 -21.00 4.53
C ILE A 31 -12.00 -19.75 5.36
N LYS A 32 -12.60 -19.97 6.50
CA LYS A 32 -12.77 -18.94 7.51
C LYS A 32 -11.41 -18.71 8.14
N LEU A 33 -10.64 -17.78 7.57
CA LEU A 33 -9.37 -17.33 8.14
C LEU A 33 -9.68 -16.76 9.53
N THR A 34 -9.25 -17.45 10.55
CA THR A 34 -9.29 -16.96 11.92
C THR A 34 -8.23 -15.85 12.07
N PRO A 35 -8.40 -14.88 12.99
CA PRO A 35 -7.39 -13.85 13.25
C PRO A 35 -6.00 -14.40 13.63
N GLU A 36 -5.90 -15.67 13.99
CA GLU A 36 -4.64 -16.37 14.33
C GLU A 36 -3.86 -16.87 13.11
N ASP A 37 -4.51 -17.00 11.94
CA ASP A 37 -3.83 -17.41 10.68
C ASP A 37 -3.07 -16.24 10.03
N GLN A 38 -3.11 -15.05 10.62
CA GLN A 38 -2.35 -13.87 10.21
C GLN A 38 -1.02 -13.74 10.98
N THR A 39 -0.69 -14.64 11.86
CA THR A 39 0.66 -14.77 12.40
C THR A 39 1.51 -15.44 11.35
N SER A 40 2.17 -14.61 10.51
CA SER A 40 3.28 -15.03 9.69
C SER A 40 4.18 -15.97 10.49
N SER A 41 4.45 -17.16 9.95
CA SER A 41 5.61 -17.95 10.35
C SER A 41 6.77 -16.99 10.46
N GLY A 42 7.51 -16.94 11.58
CA GLY A 42 8.56 -15.99 11.90
C GLY A 42 9.53 -15.66 10.77
N ALA A 43 9.03 -15.03 9.74
CA ALA A 43 9.78 -14.46 8.65
C ALA A 43 10.55 -13.29 9.24
N LEU A 44 11.85 -13.34 9.10
CA LEU A 44 12.73 -12.21 9.39
C LEU A 44 12.23 -11.05 8.53
N ALA A 45 12.12 -9.86 9.14
CA ALA A 45 11.74 -8.67 8.39
C ALA A 45 12.69 -8.46 7.21
N ASP A 46 12.14 -8.21 6.02
CA ASP A 46 12.95 -8.03 4.81
C ASP A 46 13.69 -6.71 4.75
N LEU A 47 13.09 -5.64 5.29
CA LEU A 47 13.73 -4.33 5.37
C LEU A 47 13.89 -3.88 6.82
N VAL A 48 15.09 -3.39 7.11
CA VAL A 48 15.42 -2.74 8.38
C VAL A 48 15.83 -1.31 8.08
N ILE A 49 15.08 -0.35 8.63
CA ILE A 49 15.30 1.09 8.46
C ILE A 49 15.74 1.65 9.79
N PHE A 50 16.95 2.20 9.87
CA PHE A 50 17.38 2.99 11.01
C PHE A 50 16.99 4.45 10.76
N VAL A 51 16.14 4.99 11.62
CA VAL A 51 15.69 6.39 11.57
C VAL A 51 16.48 7.23 12.52
N SER A 52 16.87 8.44 12.08
CA SER A 52 17.51 9.45 12.92
C SER A 52 16.81 10.81 12.77
N GLY A 53 16.74 11.56 13.88
CA GLY A 53 16.07 12.86 13.96
C GLY A 53 15.29 13.02 15.25
N GLU A 54 14.07 13.57 15.19
CA GLU A 54 13.13 13.60 16.33
C GLU A 54 12.70 12.17 16.67
N ALA A 55 12.42 11.35 15.64
CA ALA A 55 12.32 9.90 15.78
C ALA A 55 13.71 9.27 15.64
N THR A 56 14.07 8.43 16.60
CA THR A 56 15.34 7.69 16.53
C THR A 56 15.09 6.24 16.92
N GLY A 57 15.51 5.31 16.07
CA GLY A 57 15.39 3.89 16.30
C GLY A 57 15.19 3.10 15.02
N GLU A 58 14.89 1.82 15.17
CA GLU A 58 14.77 0.86 14.10
C GLU A 58 13.30 0.58 13.77
N ILE A 59 12.99 0.50 12.48
CA ILE A 59 11.71 0.07 11.95
C ILE A 59 11.96 -1.17 11.11
N ARG A 60 11.21 -2.24 11.36
CA ARG A 60 11.27 -3.48 10.59
C ARG A 60 10.02 -3.66 9.76
N ILE A 61 10.20 -3.96 8.48
CA ILE A 61 9.12 -4.15 7.52
C ILE A 61 9.24 -5.54 6.91
N ASP A 62 8.16 -6.31 7.00
CA ASP A 62 7.94 -7.54 6.25
C ASP A 62 7.35 -7.18 4.89
N LEU A 63 8.02 -7.56 3.81
CA LEU A 63 7.58 -7.31 2.44
C LEU A 63 6.69 -8.46 1.96
N LEU A 64 5.55 -8.13 1.40
CA LEU A 64 4.56 -9.09 0.94
C LEU A 64 4.85 -9.53 -0.50
N GLU A 65 5.89 -10.31 -0.70
CA GLU A 65 6.36 -10.74 -2.02
C GLU A 65 5.31 -11.54 -2.80
N ASP A 66 4.48 -12.32 -2.11
CA ASP A 66 3.39 -13.08 -2.75
C ASP A 66 2.25 -12.16 -3.23
N VAL A 67 2.17 -10.93 -2.70
CA VAL A 67 1.11 -9.96 -2.99
C VAL A 67 1.55 -8.95 -4.03
N ALA A 68 2.75 -8.40 -3.87
CA ALA A 68 3.31 -7.36 -4.72
C ALA A 68 4.78 -7.66 -5.08
N PRO A 69 5.05 -8.74 -5.84
CA PRO A 69 6.42 -9.22 -6.10
C PRO A 69 7.32 -8.19 -6.77
N GLN A 70 6.82 -7.43 -7.74
CA GLN A 70 7.62 -6.44 -8.45
C GLN A 70 7.97 -5.25 -7.56
N HIS A 71 7.02 -4.83 -6.70
CA HIS A 71 7.25 -3.71 -5.79
C HIS A 71 8.15 -4.11 -4.63
N ALA A 72 7.98 -5.31 -4.08
CA ALA A 72 8.85 -5.85 -3.03
C ALA A 72 10.30 -5.94 -3.52
N GLU A 73 10.53 -6.53 -4.69
CA GLU A 73 11.88 -6.62 -5.27
C GLU A 73 12.47 -5.22 -5.57
N ARG A 74 11.67 -4.26 -6.04
CA ARG A 74 12.12 -2.88 -6.25
C ARG A 74 12.62 -2.24 -4.95
N LEU A 75 11.89 -2.41 -3.84
CA LEU A 75 12.33 -1.86 -2.56
C LEU A 75 13.61 -2.54 -2.07
N LYS A 76 13.73 -3.86 -2.23
CA LYS A 76 14.94 -4.60 -1.89
C LYS A 76 16.13 -4.17 -2.76
N GLU A 77 15.95 -4.06 -4.07
CA GLU A 77 16.99 -3.61 -4.99
C GLU A 77 17.54 -2.24 -4.60
N LEU A 78 16.66 -1.28 -4.35
CA LEU A 78 17.06 0.08 -3.99
C LEU A 78 17.72 0.13 -2.60
N ALA A 79 17.27 -0.70 -1.65
CA ALA A 79 17.89 -0.82 -0.33
C ALA A 79 19.29 -1.44 -0.42
N ARG A 80 19.46 -2.57 -1.14
CA ARG A 80 20.78 -3.21 -1.36
C ARG A 80 21.80 -2.27 -1.99
N ASN A 81 21.33 -1.37 -2.87
CA ASN A 81 22.19 -0.38 -3.53
C ASN A 81 22.44 0.88 -2.67
N GLY A 82 21.94 0.93 -1.43
CA GLY A 82 22.05 2.10 -0.55
C GLY A 82 21.31 3.34 -1.07
N ALA A 83 20.39 3.15 -2.04
CA ALA A 83 19.66 4.27 -2.64
C ALA A 83 18.75 4.98 -1.62
N TYR A 84 18.27 4.28 -0.60
CA TYR A 84 17.43 4.84 0.45
C TYR A 84 18.21 5.50 1.60
N ASP A 85 19.54 5.33 1.67
CA ASP A 85 20.33 5.93 2.74
C ASP A 85 20.26 7.46 2.70
N ASN A 86 20.10 8.06 3.86
CA ASN A 86 19.94 9.50 4.03
C ASN A 86 18.70 10.11 3.33
N VAL A 87 17.64 9.34 3.08
CA VAL A 87 16.39 9.84 2.52
C VAL A 87 15.44 10.28 3.63
N VAL A 88 14.87 11.48 3.49
CA VAL A 88 13.99 12.09 4.50
C VAL A 88 12.55 11.60 4.40
N PHE A 89 11.84 11.67 5.52
CA PHE A 89 10.38 11.68 5.51
C PHE A 89 9.89 13.07 5.11
N HIS A 90 9.56 13.24 3.84
CA HIS A 90 9.25 14.56 3.26
C HIS A 90 7.77 14.97 3.40
N ARG A 91 6.87 14.01 3.56
CA ARG A 91 5.43 14.23 3.70
C ARG A 91 4.85 13.36 4.81
N VAL A 92 4.40 14.00 5.88
CA VAL A 92 3.86 13.30 7.06
C VAL A 92 2.58 13.98 7.51
N ILE A 93 1.45 13.28 7.37
CA ILE A 93 0.13 13.78 7.75
C ILE A 93 -0.29 13.08 9.03
N ASP A 94 -0.49 13.86 10.08
CA ASP A 94 -0.92 13.32 11.38
C ASP A 94 -2.21 12.51 11.27
N GLY A 95 -2.23 11.36 11.92
CA GLY A 95 -3.38 10.47 11.89
C GLY A 95 -3.65 9.80 10.54
N PHE A 96 -2.76 9.95 9.56
CA PHE A 96 -2.87 9.31 8.25
C PHE A 96 -1.63 8.47 7.91
N MET A 97 -0.53 9.08 7.43
CA MET A 97 0.66 8.34 6.99
C MET A 97 1.94 9.16 7.04
N ALA A 98 3.10 8.47 7.05
CA ALA A 98 4.43 9.00 6.82
C ALA A 98 4.97 8.52 5.48
N GLN A 99 5.27 9.43 4.55
CA GLN A 99 5.77 9.16 3.21
C GLN A 99 7.24 9.54 3.07
N THR A 100 8.00 8.66 2.42
CA THR A 100 9.43 8.74 2.19
C THR A 100 9.82 8.11 0.86
N GLY A 101 11.11 7.82 0.64
CA GLY A 101 11.60 7.06 -0.50
C GLY A 101 11.82 7.84 -1.78
N ASP A 102 11.81 9.18 -1.73
CA ASP A 102 12.28 9.99 -2.86
C ASP A 102 13.81 9.99 -2.88
N ILE A 103 14.38 9.08 -3.63
CA ILE A 103 15.84 8.90 -3.69
C ILE A 103 16.55 9.96 -4.53
N GLN A 104 15.81 10.68 -5.37
CA GLN A 104 16.36 11.71 -6.25
C GLN A 104 16.46 13.06 -5.55
N PHE A 105 15.40 13.55 -4.93
CA PHE A 105 15.33 14.88 -4.33
C PHE A 105 15.17 14.86 -2.81
N GLY A 106 14.88 13.70 -2.24
CA GLY A 106 14.61 13.53 -0.81
C GLY A 106 15.85 13.24 0.05
N LYS A 107 17.07 13.47 -0.43
CA LYS A 107 18.27 13.30 0.39
C LYS A 107 18.39 14.39 1.45
N ALA A 108 18.80 14.02 2.65
CA ALA A 108 19.04 14.97 3.76
C ALA A 108 20.04 16.06 3.32
N GLY A 109 19.70 17.33 3.59
CA GLY A 109 20.50 18.48 3.14
C GLY A 109 20.34 18.84 1.66
N GLY A 110 19.50 18.13 0.92
CA GLY A 110 19.18 18.42 -0.49
C GLY A 110 18.10 19.49 -0.67
N GLU A 111 17.49 19.51 -1.84
CA GLU A 111 16.47 20.48 -2.23
C GLU A 111 15.09 20.12 -1.63
N ALA A 112 14.85 20.47 -0.37
CA ALA A 112 13.63 20.11 0.36
C ALA A 112 12.32 20.48 -0.37
N GLN A 113 12.32 21.51 -1.22
CA GLN A 113 11.13 21.92 -2.00
C GLN A 113 10.83 20.95 -3.16
N MET A 114 11.79 20.17 -3.60
CA MET A 114 11.64 19.17 -4.66
C MET A 114 11.30 17.77 -4.10
N ALA A 115 11.54 17.57 -2.80
CA ALA A 115 11.28 16.28 -2.16
C ALA A 115 9.82 15.84 -2.35
N GLY A 116 9.64 14.59 -2.74
CA GLY A 116 8.35 13.99 -3.09
C GLY A 116 8.02 14.02 -4.59
N ARG A 117 8.88 14.59 -5.43
CA ARG A 117 8.66 14.67 -6.88
C ARG A 117 9.53 13.73 -7.69
N GLY A 118 10.53 13.14 -7.05
CA GLY A 118 11.50 12.25 -7.69
C GLY A 118 11.19 10.78 -7.52
N GLY A 119 12.06 9.98 -8.11
CA GLY A 119 12.03 8.53 -8.06
C GLY A 119 13.41 7.94 -8.34
N SER A 120 13.49 6.70 -8.77
CA SER A 120 14.69 6.09 -9.34
C SER A 120 14.72 6.25 -10.85
N ASP A 121 15.88 6.00 -11.46
CA ASP A 121 16.03 5.93 -12.92
C ASP A 121 15.45 4.64 -13.51
N LEU A 122 14.94 3.73 -12.69
CA LEU A 122 14.29 2.50 -13.11
C LEU A 122 12.88 2.79 -13.63
N PRO A 123 12.33 1.95 -14.53
CA PRO A 123 10.97 2.10 -15.02
C PRO A 123 9.93 2.10 -13.91
N ASP A 124 8.84 2.85 -14.09
CA ASP A 124 7.67 2.77 -13.21
C ASP A 124 7.07 1.37 -13.21
N LEU A 125 6.46 1.00 -12.10
CA LEU A 125 5.87 -0.32 -11.89
C LEU A 125 4.36 -0.31 -12.16
N PRO A 126 3.83 -1.36 -12.80
CA PRO A 126 2.40 -1.57 -12.89
C PRO A 126 1.81 -1.82 -11.49
N ALA A 127 0.56 -1.42 -11.28
CA ALA A 127 -0.11 -1.63 -10.00
C ALA A 127 -0.26 -3.12 -9.69
N GLU A 128 0.00 -3.48 -8.43
CA GLU A 128 -0.24 -4.81 -7.86
C GLU A 128 -1.27 -4.67 -6.71
N PHE A 129 -2.53 -4.42 -7.08
CA PHE A 129 -3.60 -4.21 -6.10
C PHE A 129 -4.02 -5.52 -5.46
N SER A 130 -4.41 -5.45 -4.18
CA SER A 130 -4.88 -6.58 -3.40
C SER A 130 -6.08 -6.19 -2.54
N ASP A 131 -6.70 -7.18 -1.90
CA ASP A 131 -7.80 -6.99 -0.96
C ASP A 131 -7.31 -6.69 0.48
N ILE A 132 -5.99 -6.59 0.68
CA ILE A 132 -5.42 -6.25 2.00
C ILE A 132 -5.82 -4.82 2.35
N PRO A 133 -6.50 -4.60 3.49
CA PRO A 133 -6.91 -3.27 3.89
C PRO A 133 -5.72 -2.42 4.35
N PHE A 134 -5.78 -1.12 4.07
CA PHE A 134 -4.81 -0.15 4.57
C PHE A 134 -5.06 0.15 6.05
N ASP A 135 -4.67 -0.77 6.90
CA ASP A 135 -4.71 -0.65 8.35
C ASP A 135 -3.41 0.00 8.89
N ARG A 136 -3.38 0.30 10.19
CA ARG A 136 -2.18 0.81 10.87
C ARG A 136 -0.99 -0.14 10.63
N GLY A 137 0.16 0.45 10.27
CA GLY A 137 1.41 -0.26 10.03
C GLY A 137 1.53 -0.86 8.62
N VAL A 138 0.48 -0.82 7.81
CA VAL A 138 0.57 -1.22 6.40
C VAL A 138 1.45 -0.25 5.63
N VAL A 139 2.28 -0.80 4.75
CA VAL A 139 3.17 -0.04 3.86
C VAL A 139 2.59 -0.09 2.44
N GLY A 140 2.36 1.10 1.87
CA GLY A 140 1.85 1.24 0.52
C GLY A 140 2.82 1.98 -0.40
N MET A 141 2.78 1.66 -1.70
CA MET A 141 3.58 2.39 -2.69
C MET A 141 2.94 3.72 -3.05
N ALA A 142 3.71 4.80 -2.96
CA ALA A 142 3.27 6.10 -3.47
C ALA A 142 3.33 6.11 -5.01
N ARG A 143 2.41 6.87 -5.61
CA ARG A 143 2.29 7.01 -7.07
C ARG A 143 1.77 8.39 -7.47
N SER A 144 1.90 8.74 -8.73
CA SER A 144 1.24 9.89 -9.33
C SER A 144 -0.25 9.61 -9.61
N GLN A 145 -0.87 10.33 -10.53
CA GLN A 145 -2.27 10.09 -10.92
C GLN A 145 -2.47 8.72 -11.61
N SER A 146 -1.48 8.28 -12.40
CA SER A 146 -1.53 6.96 -13.02
C SER A 146 -1.37 5.85 -11.97
N PRO A 147 -2.22 4.82 -11.95
CA PRO A 147 -2.03 3.67 -11.07
C PRO A 147 -0.71 2.92 -11.35
N ASN A 148 -0.19 2.99 -12.57
CA ASN A 148 1.04 2.34 -13.01
C ASN A 148 2.22 3.33 -13.00
N SER A 149 2.38 4.10 -11.94
CA SER A 149 3.45 5.09 -11.78
C SER A 149 4.15 5.02 -10.42
N ALA A 150 4.03 3.90 -9.72
CA ALA A 150 4.83 3.65 -8.54
C ALA A 150 6.29 3.42 -8.96
N ASN A 151 7.24 3.92 -8.16
CA ASN A 151 8.66 3.84 -8.47
C ASN A 151 9.51 3.47 -7.24
N SER A 152 9.91 4.47 -6.43
CA SER A 152 10.73 4.28 -5.24
C SER A 152 10.04 4.72 -3.95
N GLN A 153 9.07 5.62 -4.04
CA GLN A 153 8.44 6.21 -2.87
C GLN A 153 7.40 5.27 -2.25
N PHE A 154 7.35 5.24 -0.93
CA PHE A 154 6.39 4.47 -0.15
C PHE A 154 5.91 5.25 1.07
N PHE A 155 4.84 4.78 1.70
CA PHE A 155 4.29 5.38 2.91
C PHE A 155 3.89 4.32 3.93
N ILE A 156 3.96 4.68 5.20
CA ILE A 156 3.58 3.84 6.35
C ILE A 156 2.33 4.44 6.99
N MET A 157 1.29 3.63 7.18
CA MET A 157 0.04 4.08 7.76
C MET A 157 0.12 4.27 9.28
N PHE A 158 -0.31 5.43 9.78
CA PHE A 158 -0.51 5.66 11.23
C PHE A 158 -1.82 5.06 11.75
N LYS A 159 -2.85 5.05 10.91
CA LYS A 159 -4.20 4.52 11.19
C LYS A 159 -4.79 3.90 9.94
N GLU A 160 -5.99 3.32 10.08
CA GLU A 160 -6.75 2.85 8.93
C GLU A 160 -7.02 3.96 7.92
N GLY A 161 -6.86 3.62 6.64
CA GLY A 161 -7.11 4.49 5.49
C GLY A 161 -7.81 3.71 4.38
N HIS A 162 -8.94 3.07 4.68
CA HIS A 162 -9.65 2.14 3.80
C HIS A 162 -10.10 2.75 2.46
N PHE A 163 -10.10 4.07 2.34
CA PHE A 163 -10.33 4.76 1.06
C PHE A 163 -9.18 4.53 0.05
N LEU A 164 -8.03 3.97 0.48
CA LEU A 164 -6.91 3.57 -0.38
C LEU A 164 -7.06 2.14 -0.92
N ASN A 165 -7.95 1.33 -0.35
CA ASN A 165 -8.12 -0.07 -0.71
C ASN A 165 -8.43 -0.21 -2.20
N GLY A 166 -7.75 -1.15 -2.86
CA GLY A 166 -7.89 -1.38 -4.31
C GLY A 166 -7.41 -0.23 -5.21
N GLN A 167 -6.81 0.82 -4.64
CA GLN A 167 -6.31 1.99 -5.39
C GLN A 167 -4.80 2.20 -5.26
N TYR A 168 -4.19 1.58 -4.25
CA TYR A 168 -2.74 1.61 -4.02
C TYR A 168 -2.23 0.20 -3.80
N THR A 169 -1.00 -0.07 -4.22
CA THR A 169 -0.33 -1.34 -3.96
C THR A 169 0.10 -1.42 -2.51
N VAL A 170 -0.37 -2.43 -1.79
CA VAL A 170 0.18 -2.81 -0.49
C VAL A 170 1.44 -3.63 -0.75
N VAL A 171 2.58 -3.19 -0.21
CA VAL A 171 3.88 -3.84 -0.45
C VAL A 171 4.47 -4.48 0.79
N GLY A 172 3.97 -4.13 1.97
CA GLY A 172 4.53 -4.65 3.22
C GLY A 172 3.76 -4.24 4.46
N ARG A 173 4.30 -4.65 5.59
CA ARG A 173 3.78 -4.32 6.92
C ARG A 173 4.92 -4.10 7.91
N VAL A 174 4.81 -3.09 8.74
CA VAL A 174 5.72 -2.89 9.88
C VAL A 174 5.47 -3.98 10.92
N THR A 175 6.50 -4.73 11.24
CA THR A 175 6.48 -5.80 12.25
C THR A 175 7.02 -5.32 13.59
N GLU A 176 7.99 -4.40 13.58
CA GLU A 176 8.58 -3.80 14.77
C GLU A 176 8.87 -2.31 14.53
N GLY A 177 8.86 -1.49 15.59
CA GLY A 177 9.21 -0.07 15.51
C GLY A 177 8.05 0.87 15.17
N MET A 178 6.79 0.45 15.30
CA MET A 178 5.65 1.37 15.11
C MET A 178 5.63 2.53 16.12
N ASP A 179 6.27 2.39 17.27
CA ASP A 179 6.46 3.48 18.23
C ASP A 179 7.50 4.52 17.74
N ILE A 180 8.45 4.11 16.87
CA ILE A 180 9.36 5.01 16.17
C ILE A 180 8.61 5.72 15.05
N VAL A 181 7.81 4.99 14.25
CA VAL A 181 6.95 5.59 13.21
C VAL A 181 6.07 6.68 13.81
N ASP A 182 5.47 6.44 14.97
CA ASP A 182 4.60 7.41 15.65
C ASP A 182 5.33 8.71 16.08
N LYS A 183 6.62 8.67 16.24
CA LYS A 183 7.44 9.83 16.62
C LYS A 183 7.94 10.65 15.44
N ILE A 184 7.81 10.12 14.21
CA ILE A 184 8.25 10.84 13.01
C ILE A 184 7.58 12.22 12.95
N LYS A 185 8.39 13.25 12.75
CA LYS A 185 7.99 14.64 12.70
C LYS A 185 6.86 14.89 11.73
N ARG A 186 5.78 15.49 12.21
CA ARG A 186 4.61 15.82 11.40
C ARG A 186 4.88 17.01 10.51
N GLY A 187 4.34 16.95 9.29
CA GLY A 187 4.37 18.07 8.37
C GLY A 187 3.30 19.11 8.69
N ALA A 188 3.46 20.29 8.11
CA ALA A 188 2.54 21.41 8.30
C ALA A 188 1.39 21.40 7.29
N GLY A 189 0.22 21.81 7.75
CA GLY A 189 -0.97 22.02 6.92
C GLY A 189 -1.51 20.74 6.27
N PRO A 190 -2.50 20.87 5.37
CA PRO A 190 -3.15 19.71 4.74
C PRO A 190 -2.23 18.90 3.81
N SER A 191 -1.16 19.52 3.28
CA SER A 191 -0.19 18.84 2.44
C SER A 191 0.70 17.87 3.21
N GLY A 192 0.90 18.11 4.52
CA GLY A 192 1.80 17.33 5.34
C GLY A 192 3.28 17.50 5.00
N SER A 193 3.66 18.62 4.34
CA SER A 193 5.05 18.88 3.98
C SER A 193 5.88 19.13 5.24
N VAL A 194 6.96 18.38 5.40
CA VAL A 194 7.82 18.43 6.58
C VAL A 194 8.95 19.45 6.38
N SER A 195 9.01 20.42 7.28
CA SER A 195 10.10 21.42 7.28
C SER A 195 11.39 20.81 7.85
N SER A 196 12.52 21.28 7.34
CA SER A 196 13.86 20.92 7.87
C SER A 196 14.04 21.39 9.33
N PRO A 197 14.75 20.63 10.17
CA PRO A 197 15.26 19.29 9.88
C PRO A 197 14.14 18.25 9.88
N GLN A 198 14.15 17.33 8.93
CA GLN A 198 13.26 16.17 8.85
C GLN A 198 13.90 14.97 9.55
N ASP A 199 13.08 13.99 9.91
CA ASP A 199 13.58 12.66 10.21
C ASP A 199 14.07 11.98 8.93
N VAL A 200 15.12 11.19 9.07
CA VAL A 200 15.90 10.61 7.97
C VAL A 200 15.95 9.09 8.12
N MET A 201 15.74 8.38 7.05
CA MET A 201 16.18 6.99 6.93
C MET A 201 17.71 7.04 6.78
N GLU A 202 18.44 6.93 7.89
CA GLU A 202 19.89 7.03 7.90
C GLU A 202 20.53 5.87 7.13
N THR A 203 20.03 4.67 7.38
CA THR A 203 20.38 3.46 6.62
C THR A 203 19.16 2.60 6.38
N VAL A 204 19.12 1.92 5.22
CA VAL A 204 18.12 0.92 4.92
C VAL A 204 18.82 -0.34 4.42
N SER A 205 18.60 -1.46 5.10
CA SER A 205 19.22 -2.74 4.79
C SER A 205 18.19 -3.82 4.53
N VAL A 206 18.58 -4.80 3.72
CA VAL A 206 17.80 -6.03 3.48
C VAL A 206 18.32 -7.11 4.42
N VAL A 207 17.42 -7.81 5.07
CA VAL A 207 17.72 -9.02 5.87
C VAL A 207 17.19 -10.22 5.06
N GLU A 208 18.06 -11.18 4.78
CA GLU A 208 17.74 -12.42 4.04
C GLU A 208 17.59 -13.61 5.01
#